data_c50558e6f90114e03fe345b9845cd99c
#
_entry.id   c50558e6f90114e03fe345b9845cd99c
#
_cell.length_a   1.000
_cell.length_b   1.000
_cell.length_c   1.000
_cell.angle_alpha   90.00
_cell.angle_beta   90.00
_cell.angle_gamma   90.00
#
_symmetry.space_group_name_H-M   'P 1'
#
loop_
_entity.id
_entity.type
_entity.pdbx_description
1 polymer ?
#
loop_
_entity_poly.entity_id
_entity_poly.type
_entity_poly.pdbx_seq_one_letter_code
_entity_poly.pdbx_strand_id
1 'polypeptide(L)'
;LDATTKSIHLGGNLQVTLTDTVGFIQDLPTELVSSFKSTLEESKHVDLLVHVIDASNPYHEEHEKTVLSIMKDLDMEDIPRLTLYNKADLVEDFTPTQTPYALISAKSEDSRENLQALFLEKIKDIFESFTLRVPFSKSYKIHDLESVAILEDRDYQDDGQVITGYIAEKNKWRLEEFYD
;
A
#
# COMPACT_ATOMS: atom_id res chain seq x y z
N LEU A 1 0.28 -23.45 -2.12
CA LEU A 1 0.22 -22.21 -2.92
C LEU A 1 0.90 -21.14 -2.08
N ASP A 2 2.11 -20.74 -2.47
CA ASP A 2 2.92 -19.83 -1.67
C ASP A 2 2.73 -18.39 -2.13
N ALA A 3 2.64 -17.44 -1.18
CA ALA A 3 2.64 -16.01 -1.48
C ALA A 3 3.99 -15.60 -2.10
N THR A 4 3.96 -14.67 -3.04
CA THR A 4 5.17 -14.14 -3.67
C THR A 4 5.45 -12.74 -3.17
N THR A 5 6.59 -12.56 -2.50
CA THR A 5 7.00 -11.27 -1.95
C THR A 5 8.13 -10.65 -2.80
N LYS A 6 7.97 -9.37 -3.15
CA LYS A 6 8.95 -8.58 -3.91
C LYS A 6 9.16 -7.22 -3.27
N SER A 7 10.40 -6.75 -3.26
CA SER A 7 10.70 -5.36 -2.96
C SER A 7 10.60 -4.53 -4.23
N ILE A 8 9.89 -3.41 -4.16
CA ILE A 8 9.69 -2.47 -5.26
C ILE A 8 9.97 -1.04 -4.80
N HIS A 9 10.34 -0.17 -5.74
CA HIS A 9 10.42 1.27 -5.50
C HIS A 9 9.10 1.92 -5.88
N LEU A 10 8.53 2.64 -4.95
CA LEU A 10 7.25 3.31 -5.11
C LEU A 10 7.47 4.83 -5.12
N GLY A 11 7.76 5.37 -6.29
CA GLY A 11 8.10 6.79 -6.44
C GLY A 11 9.39 7.20 -5.72
N GLY A 12 10.25 7.95 -6.36
CA GLY A 12 11.54 8.31 -5.78
C GLY A 12 12.34 7.08 -5.34
N ASN A 13 12.90 7.14 -4.13
CA ASN A 13 13.68 6.06 -3.53
C ASN A 13 12.92 5.24 -2.48
N LEU A 14 11.62 5.53 -2.24
CA LEU A 14 10.84 4.79 -1.25
C LEU A 14 10.76 3.31 -1.61
N GLN A 15 11.27 2.46 -0.75
CA GLN A 15 11.23 1.01 -0.86
C GLN A 15 10.02 0.45 -0.11
N VAL A 16 9.20 -0.34 -0.79
CA VAL A 16 8.08 -1.07 -0.18
C VAL A 16 8.16 -2.54 -0.55
N THR A 17 7.61 -3.37 0.32
CA THR A 17 7.46 -4.79 0.07
C THR A 17 6.04 -5.08 -0.39
N LEU A 18 5.89 -5.66 -1.57
CA LEU A 18 4.61 -6.10 -2.12
C LEU A 18 4.54 -7.62 -2.04
N THR A 19 3.52 -8.12 -1.34
CA THR A 19 3.24 -9.55 -1.27
C THR A 19 1.98 -9.85 -2.06
N ASP A 20 2.11 -10.66 -3.11
CA ASP A 20 1.00 -11.17 -3.89
C ASP A 20 0.51 -12.47 -3.28
N THR A 21 -0.78 -12.52 -2.94
CA THR A 21 -1.42 -13.69 -2.34
C THR A 21 -2.10 -14.54 -3.40
N VAL A 22 -2.51 -15.75 -3.02
CA VAL A 22 -3.34 -16.58 -3.89
C VAL A 22 -4.66 -15.89 -4.15
N GLY A 23 -5.08 -15.85 -5.44
CA GLY A 23 -6.38 -15.29 -5.81
C GLY A 23 -7.55 -16.07 -5.19
N PHE A 24 -8.59 -15.33 -4.80
CA PHE A 24 -9.84 -15.93 -4.36
C PHE A 24 -10.53 -16.60 -5.56
N ILE A 25 -10.80 -17.89 -5.46
CA ILE A 25 -11.48 -18.68 -6.50
C ILE A 25 -12.92 -18.92 -6.04
N GLN A 26 -13.87 -18.71 -6.93
CA GLN A 26 -15.28 -19.03 -6.70
C GLN A 26 -15.42 -20.53 -6.37
N ASP A 27 -16.29 -20.88 -5.44
CA ASP A 27 -16.52 -22.25 -4.98
C ASP A 27 -15.27 -22.95 -4.42
N LEU A 28 -14.48 -22.20 -3.61
CA LEU A 28 -13.33 -22.76 -2.90
C LEU A 28 -13.75 -24.00 -2.08
N PRO A 29 -13.17 -25.18 -2.34
CA PRO A 29 -13.31 -26.31 -1.42
C PRO A 29 -12.87 -25.90 -0.01
N THR A 30 -13.52 -26.45 1.02
CA THR A 30 -13.24 -26.12 2.42
C THR A 30 -11.75 -26.21 2.81
N GLU A 31 -11.02 -27.11 2.17
CA GLU A 31 -9.58 -27.28 2.35
C GLU A 31 -8.77 -26.09 1.82
N LEU A 32 -9.22 -25.46 0.71
CA LEU A 32 -8.56 -24.27 0.14
C LEU A 32 -8.93 -22.99 0.91
N VAL A 33 -10.10 -22.93 1.55
CA VAL A 33 -10.46 -21.82 2.46
C VAL A 33 -9.48 -21.77 3.63
N SER A 34 -9.10 -22.91 4.20
CA SER A 34 -8.12 -22.96 5.29
C SER A 34 -6.72 -22.50 4.84
N SER A 35 -6.28 -22.91 3.65
CA SER A 35 -5.01 -22.45 3.08
C SER A 35 -5.02 -20.94 2.78
N PHE A 36 -6.14 -20.41 2.29
CA PHE A 36 -6.32 -18.97 2.06
C PHE A 36 -6.29 -18.18 3.37
N LYS A 37 -6.97 -18.68 4.42
CA LYS A 37 -6.90 -18.08 5.76
C LYS A 37 -5.47 -18.05 6.28
N SER A 38 -4.70 -19.13 6.16
CA SER A 38 -3.31 -19.18 6.59
C SER A 38 -2.42 -18.16 5.84
N THR A 39 -2.64 -18.00 4.53
CA THR A 39 -1.90 -16.99 3.74
C THR A 39 -2.26 -15.57 4.17
N LEU A 40 -3.54 -15.30 4.47
CA LEU A 40 -3.96 -14.00 5.00
C LEU A 40 -3.45 -13.74 6.42
N GLU A 41 -3.34 -14.77 7.26
CA GLU A 41 -2.76 -14.63 8.60
C GLU A 41 -1.31 -14.12 8.56
N GLU A 42 -0.52 -14.54 7.58
CA GLU A 42 0.82 -14.01 7.36
C GLU A 42 0.81 -12.52 6.99
N SER A 43 -0.32 -12.03 6.45
CA SER A 43 -0.50 -10.63 6.05
C SER A 43 -1.02 -9.72 7.18
N LYS A 44 -1.19 -10.20 8.41
CA LYS A 44 -1.67 -9.39 9.55
C LYS A 44 -0.76 -8.22 9.93
N HIS A 45 0.49 -8.26 9.52
CA HIS A 45 1.49 -7.25 9.88
C HIS A 45 1.82 -6.28 8.75
N VAL A 46 0.98 -6.23 7.71
CA VAL A 46 1.17 -5.28 6.61
C VAL A 46 0.64 -3.89 7.00
N ASP A 47 1.25 -2.87 6.42
CA ASP A 47 0.84 -1.48 6.66
C ASP A 47 -0.40 -1.09 5.82
N LEU A 48 -0.62 -1.77 4.68
CA LEU A 48 -1.75 -1.54 3.76
C LEU A 48 -2.17 -2.85 3.10
N LEU A 49 -3.47 -3.14 3.13
CA LEU A 49 -4.08 -4.18 2.31
C LEU A 49 -4.61 -3.59 1.00
N VAL A 50 -4.31 -4.26 -0.10
CA VAL A 50 -4.85 -3.91 -1.42
C VAL A 50 -5.80 -5.02 -1.88
N HIS A 51 -7.10 -4.73 -1.85
CA HIS A 51 -8.12 -5.66 -2.31
C HIS A 51 -8.42 -5.43 -3.79
N VAL A 52 -7.98 -6.34 -4.66
CA VAL A 52 -8.18 -6.24 -6.11
C VAL A 52 -9.40 -7.06 -6.52
N ILE A 53 -10.38 -6.41 -7.15
CA ILE A 53 -11.66 -6.98 -7.55
C ILE A 53 -11.78 -6.87 -9.07
N ASP A 54 -12.26 -7.92 -9.72
CA ASP A 54 -12.62 -7.89 -11.14
C ASP A 54 -13.99 -7.22 -11.30
N ALA A 55 -14.02 -5.96 -11.72
CA ALA A 55 -15.25 -5.19 -11.92
C ALA A 55 -16.19 -5.80 -12.98
N SER A 56 -15.64 -6.57 -13.92
CA SER A 56 -16.43 -7.20 -14.98
C SER A 56 -17.10 -8.52 -14.57
N ASN A 57 -16.77 -9.04 -13.38
CA ASN A 57 -17.38 -10.25 -12.87
C ASN A 57 -18.77 -9.96 -12.28
N PRO A 58 -19.85 -10.58 -12.78
CA PRO A 58 -21.21 -10.33 -12.27
C PRO A 58 -21.40 -10.73 -10.80
N TYR A 59 -20.52 -11.56 -10.24
CA TYR A 59 -20.55 -12.01 -8.84
C TYR A 59 -19.54 -11.27 -7.95
N HIS A 60 -18.96 -10.17 -8.42
CA HIS A 60 -17.92 -9.45 -7.69
C HIS A 60 -18.35 -9.03 -6.27
N GLU A 61 -19.63 -8.62 -6.08
CA GLU A 61 -20.14 -8.24 -4.77
C GLU A 61 -20.19 -9.41 -3.78
N GLU A 62 -20.53 -10.61 -4.23
CA GLU A 62 -20.56 -11.81 -3.39
C GLU A 62 -19.15 -12.23 -2.97
N HIS A 63 -18.21 -12.18 -3.92
CA HIS A 63 -16.80 -12.44 -3.64
C HIS A 63 -16.23 -11.44 -2.66
N GLU A 64 -16.54 -10.18 -2.83
CA GLU A 64 -16.14 -9.10 -1.93
C GLU A 64 -16.64 -9.32 -0.51
N LYS A 65 -17.93 -9.60 -0.33
CA LYS A 65 -18.53 -9.90 0.98
C LYS A 65 -17.85 -11.10 1.64
N THR A 66 -17.52 -12.12 0.87
CA THR A 66 -16.83 -13.31 1.38
C THR A 66 -15.43 -12.98 1.87
N VAL A 67 -14.64 -12.21 1.11
CA VAL A 67 -13.30 -11.76 1.50
C VAL A 67 -13.38 -10.91 2.77
N LEU A 68 -14.32 -9.97 2.85
CA LEU A 68 -14.52 -9.12 4.03
C LEU A 68 -14.89 -9.94 5.26
N SER A 69 -15.74 -10.96 5.11
CA SER A 69 -16.07 -11.87 6.22
C SER A 69 -14.85 -12.64 6.72
N ILE A 70 -13.99 -13.12 5.80
CA ILE A 70 -12.75 -13.81 6.17
C ILE A 70 -11.79 -12.86 6.88
N MET A 71 -11.65 -11.62 6.41
CA MET A 71 -10.81 -10.61 7.07
C MET A 71 -11.30 -10.33 8.48
N LYS A 72 -12.61 -10.26 8.68
CA LYS A 72 -13.22 -10.13 10.00
C LYS A 72 -12.92 -11.32 10.91
N ASP A 73 -13.09 -12.54 10.40
CA ASP A 73 -12.76 -13.78 11.14
C ASP A 73 -11.29 -13.85 11.58
N LEU A 74 -10.41 -13.11 10.87
CA LEU A 74 -8.98 -13.05 11.13
C LEU A 74 -8.55 -11.82 11.93
N ASP A 75 -9.47 -10.98 12.42
CA ASP A 75 -9.18 -9.74 13.14
C ASP A 75 -8.30 -8.76 12.31
N MET A 76 -8.59 -8.64 11.00
CA MET A 76 -7.85 -7.79 10.06
C MET A 76 -8.63 -6.53 9.64
N GLU A 77 -9.74 -6.23 10.30
CA GLU A 77 -10.63 -5.11 9.93
C GLU A 77 -9.95 -3.74 10.13
N ASP A 78 -9.05 -3.63 11.11
CA ASP A 78 -8.34 -2.39 11.46
C ASP A 78 -7.15 -2.09 10.55
N ILE A 79 -6.74 -3.03 9.70
CA ILE A 79 -5.65 -2.79 8.76
C ILE A 79 -6.15 -1.85 7.66
N PRO A 80 -5.43 -0.72 7.39
CA PRO A 80 -5.78 0.17 6.30
C PRO A 80 -5.96 -0.58 4.99
N ARG A 81 -7.06 -0.30 4.27
CA ARG A 81 -7.39 -1.01 3.03
C ARG A 81 -7.67 -0.04 1.88
N LEU A 82 -7.18 -0.40 0.70
CA LEU A 82 -7.53 0.21 -0.57
C LEU A 82 -8.19 -0.83 -1.46
N THR A 83 -9.39 -0.55 -1.97
CA THR A 83 -10.09 -1.42 -2.91
C THR A 83 -9.84 -0.95 -4.34
N LEU A 84 -9.32 -1.85 -5.18
CA LEU A 84 -9.08 -1.62 -6.60
C LEU A 84 -10.07 -2.42 -7.43
N TYR A 85 -10.99 -1.77 -8.11
CA TYR A 85 -11.86 -2.40 -9.09
C TYR A 85 -11.16 -2.40 -10.45
N ASN A 86 -10.55 -3.53 -10.77
CA ASN A 86 -9.80 -3.74 -12.01
C ASN A 86 -10.72 -4.13 -13.16
N LYS A 87 -10.22 -3.99 -14.39
CA LYS A 87 -10.95 -4.19 -15.65
C LYS A 87 -12.10 -3.20 -15.84
N ALA A 88 -11.92 -1.98 -15.32
CA ALA A 88 -12.91 -0.91 -15.48
C ALA A 88 -13.19 -0.55 -16.95
N ASP A 89 -12.26 -0.89 -17.86
CA ASP A 89 -12.42 -0.78 -19.31
C ASP A 89 -13.49 -1.71 -19.91
N LEU A 90 -13.96 -2.71 -19.16
CA LEU A 90 -14.95 -3.70 -19.60
C LEU A 90 -16.36 -3.44 -19.04
N VAL A 91 -16.54 -2.39 -18.25
CA VAL A 91 -17.81 -2.08 -17.59
C VAL A 91 -18.24 -0.65 -17.87
N GLU A 92 -19.55 -0.46 -18.08
CA GLU A 92 -20.22 0.82 -18.12
C GLU A 92 -21.02 1.00 -16.82
N ASP A 93 -21.12 2.23 -16.28
CA ASP A 93 -21.95 2.55 -15.10
C ASP A 93 -21.66 1.70 -13.84
N PHE A 94 -20.38 1.39 -13.59
CA PHE A 94 -19.97 0.62 -12.41
C PHE A 94 -20.16 1.44 -11.12
N THR A 95 -20.81 0.83 -10.13
CA THR A 95 -21.02 1.44 -8.81
C THR A 95 -20.21 0.69 -7.75
N PRO A 96 -19.13 1.30 -7.23
CA PRO A 96 -18.32 0.70 -6.16
C PRO A 96 -19.12 0.53 -4.87
N THR A 97 -18.88 -0.57 -4.17
CA THR A 97 -19.52 -0.91 -2.88
C THR A 97 -18.65 -0.58 -1.67
N GLN A 98 -17.34 -0.35 -1.88
CA GLN A 98 -16.38 -0.05 -0.82
C GLN A 98 -15.75 1.32 -0.96
N THR A 99 -15.27 1.87 0.15
CA THR A 99 -14.46 3.07 0.24
C THR A 99 -13.31 2.87 1.24
N PRO A 100 -12.11 3.41 0.98
CA PRO A 100 -11.67 4.07 -0.25
C PRO A 100 -11.49 3.08 -1.41
N TYR A 101 -11.70 3.57 -2.63
CA TYR A 101 -11.57 2.75 -3.83
C TYR A 101 -10.92 3.52 -4.99
N ALA A 102 -10.47 2.77 -5.99
CA ALA A 102 -10.16 3.29 -7.32
C ALA A 102 -10.64 2.32 -8.41
N LEU A 103 -11.08 2.89 -9.53
CA LEU A 103 -11.36 2.16 -10.77
C LEU A 103 -10.10 2.14 -11.61
N ILE A 104 -9.64 0.96 -12.01
CA ILE A 104 -8.40 0.79 -12.75
C ILE A 104 -8.60 -0.17 -13.93
N SER A 105 -7.74 -0.04 -14.93
CA SER A 105 -7.50 -1.07 -15.93
C SER A 105 -6.02 -1.38 -15.98
N ALA A 106 -5.63 -2.58 -15.56
CA ALA A 106 -4.22 -3.01 -15.60
C ALA A 106 -3.65 -3.08 -17.03
N LYS A 107 -4.50 -3.00 -18.06
CA LYS A 107 -4.11 -2.97 -19.47
C LYS A 107 -3.86 -1.56 -20.02
N SER A 108 -4.29 -0.52 -19.29
CA SER A 108 -4.05 0.87 -19.69
C SER A 108 -2.54 1.16 -19.68
N GLU A 109 -2.07 1.92 -20.67
CA GLU A 109 -0.66 2.31 -20.78
C GLU A 109 -0.18 3.08 -19.55
N ASP A 110 -1.05 3.94 -18.98
CA ASP A 110 -0.75 4.76 -17.81
C ASP A 110 -1.03 4.05 -16.48
N SER A 111 -1.44 2.78 -16.49
CA SER A 111 -1.91 2.07 -15.30
C SER A 111 -0.86 2.01 -14.20
N ARG A 112 0.40 1.83 -14.55
CA ARG A 112 1.52 1.75 -13.60
C ARG A 112 1.75 3.07 -12.89
N GLU A 113 1.78 4.18 -13.61
CA GLU A 113 2.02 5.51 -13.07
C GLU A 113 0.85 5.94 -12.17
N ASN A 114 -0.38 5.71 -12.63
CA ASN A 114 -1.59 5.99 -11.87
C ASN A 114 -1.65 5.17 -10.57
N LEU A 115 -1.28 3.89 -10.60
CA LEU A 115 -1.22 3.05 -9.40
C LEU A 115 -0.11 3.51 -8.43
N GLN A 116 1.06 3.89 -8.94
CA GLN A 116 2.13 4.41 -8.10
C GLN A 116 1.70 5.69 -7.39
N ALA A 117 1.07 6.63 -8.10
CA ALA A 117 0.56 7.87 -7.51
C ALA A 117 -0.51 7.59 -6.44
N LEU A 118 -1.45 6.68 -6.73
CA LEU A 118 -2.50 6.27 -5.81
C LEU A 118 -1.94 5.62 -4.54
N PHE A 119 -0.96 4.73 -4.67
CA PHE A 119 -0.32 4.11 -3.52
C PHE A 119 0.46 5.12 -2.68
N LEU A 120 1.18 6.05 -3.30
CA LEU A 120 1.86 7.12 -2.56
C LEU A 120 0.90 7.99 -1.78
N GLU A 121 -0.23 8.39 -2.38
CA GLU A 121 -1.28 9.14 -1.70
C GLU A 121 -1.82 8.35 -0.52
N LYS A 122 -2.12 7.06 -0.72
CA LYS A 122 -2.67 6.22 0.34
C LYS A 122 -1.68 5.94 1.47
N ILE A 123 -0.40 5.82 1.15
CA ILE A 123 0.65 5.65 2.15
C ILE A 123 0.82 6.93 2.98
N LYS A 124 0.69 8.11 2.40
CA LYS A 124 0.69 9.37 3.15
C LYS A 124 -0.42 9.46 4.20
N ASP A 125 -1.61 8.91 3.90
CA ASP A 125 -2.72 8.84 4.86
C ASP A 125 -2.39 7.98 6.10
N ILE A 126 -1.49 6.99 5.93
CA ILE A 126 -1.12 6.01 6.96
C ILE A 126 0.14 6.45 7.72
N PHE A 127 1.05 7.14 7.03
CA PHE A 127 2.30 7.61 7.60
C PHE A 127 2.09 8.89 8.40
N GLU A 128 2.99 9.15 9.33
CA GLU A 128 3.00 10.38 10.10
C GLU A 128 3.87 11.44 9.43
N SER A 129 3.38 12.68 9.42
CA SER A 129 4.14 13.81 8.91
C SER A 129 5.31 14.17 9.83
N PHE A 130 6.43 14.60 9.25
CA PHE A 130 7.57 15.09 9.99
C PHE A 130 8.16 16.35 9.37
N THR A 131 8.86 17.12 10.21
CA THR A 131 9.74 18.22 9.80
C THR A 131 11.09 17.98 10.43
N LEU A 132 12.13 17.87 9.61
CA LEU A 132 13.47 17.51 10.02
C LEU A 132 14.48 18.57 9.58
N ARG A 133 15.27 19.10 10.51
CA ARG A 133 16.44 19.94 10.19
C ARG A 133 17.66 19.06 10.01
N VAL A 134 18.27 19.12 8.84
CA VAL A 134 19.43 18.31 8.47
C VAL A 134 20.63 19.23 8.26
N PRO A 135 21.63 19.23 9.16
CA PRO A 135 22.90 19.93 8.93
C PRO A 135 23.59 19.39 7.67
N PHE A 136 24.32 20.23 6.93
CA PHE A 136 25.05 19.78 5.74
C PHE A 136 26.03 18.64 6.03
N SER A 137 26.59 18.59 7.24
CA SER A 137 27.48 17.50 7.69
C SER A 137 26.81 16.12 7.73
N LYS A 138 25.46 16.09 7.86
CA LYS A 138 24.67 14.85 7.89
C LYS A 138 23.86 14.60 6.62
N SER A 139 24.05 15.41 5.56
CA SER A 139 23.27 15.28 4.30
C SER A 139 23.44 13.91 3.61
N TYR A 140 24.55 13.23 3.84
CA TYR A 140 24.78 11.89 3.30
C TYR A 140 23.78 10.83 3.80
N LYS A 141 23.16 11.04 4.96
CA LYS A 141 22.15 10.13 5.54
C LYS A 141 20.78 10.28 4.89
N ILE A 142 20.53 11.35 4.12
CA ILE A 142 19.21 11.59 3.50
C ILE A 142 18.84 10.46 2.56
N HIS A 143 19.81 9.89 1.85
CA HIS A 143 19.54 8.77 0.95
C HIS A 143 18.95 7.54 1.68
N ASP A 144 19.43 7.26 2.88
CA ASP A 144 18.89 6.17 3.71
C ASP A 144 17.47 6.49 4.19
N LEU A 145 17.21 7.77 4.53
CA LEU A 145 15.88 8.23 4.89
C LEU A 145 14.89 8.12 3.72
N GLU A 146 15.30 8.47 2.50
CA GLU A 146 14.48 8.35 1.29
C GLU A 146 14.00 6.92 1.01
N SER A 147 14.73 5.92 1.47
CA SER A 147 14.35 4.51 1.29
C SER A 147 13.15 4.08 2.15
N VAL A 148 12.84 4.83 3.22
CA VAL A 148 11.81 4.49 4.22
C VAL A 148 10.79 5.60 4.47
N ALA A 149 10.96 6.76 3.83
CA ALA A 149 10.12 7.94 4.00
C ALA A 149 9.75 8.57 2.65
N ILE A 150 8.62 9.25 2.61
CA ILE A 150 8.23 10.11 1.49
C ILE A 150 8.72 11.52 1.83
N LEU A 151 9.66 12.06 1.06
CA LEU A 151 10.10 13.44 1.22
C LEU A 151 9.26 14.33 0.28
N GLU A 152 8.63 15.37 0.83
CA GLU A 152 7.77 16.28 0.06
C GLU A 152 8.49 17.54 -0.36
N ASP A 153 9.14 18.21 0.60
CA ASP A 153 9.77 19.51 0.35
C ASP A 153 11.14 19.60 1.02
N ARG A 154 12.01 20.44 0.43
CA ARG A 154 13.36 20.74 0.92
C ARG A 154 13.62 22.22 0.83
N ASP A 155 13.78 22.85 1.97
CA ASP A 155 14.16 24.26 2.09
C ASP A 155 15.64 24.36 2.54
N TYR A 156 16.49 24.94 1.69
CA TYR A 156 17.91 25.09 1.96
C TYR A 156 18.16 26.36 2.77
N GLN A 157 18.88 26.23 3.88
CA GLN A 157 19.27 27.29 4.81
C GLN A 157 20.80 27.42 4.88
N ASP A 158 21.31 28.43 5.56
CA ASP A 158 22.75 28.73 5.60
C ASP A 158 23.62 27.58 6.13
N ASP A 159 23.11 26.81 7.10
CA ASP A 159 23.85 25.75 7.81
C ASP A 159 23.31 24.32 7.56
N GLY A 160 22.28 24.19 6.71
CA GLY A 160 21.66 22.90 6.44
C GLY A 160 20.44 23.00 5.55
N GLN A 161 19.52 22.06 5.71
CA GLN A 161 18.24 22.04 5.02
C GLN A 161 17.13 21.60 5.97
N VAL A 162 15.93 22.08 5.73
CA VAL A 162 14.70 21.63 6.39
C VAL A 162 13.96 20.74 5.40
N ILE A 163 13.65 19.53 5.83
CA ILE A 163 12.95 18.53 5.02
C ILE A 163 11.60 18.24 5.68
N THR A 164 10.55 18.28 4.89
CA THR A 164 9.23 17.83 5.31
C THR A 164 8.85 16.54 4.57
N GLY A 165 8.04 15.71 5.19
CA GLY A 165 7.62 14.46 4.57
C GLY A 165 6.77 13.59 5.47
N TYR A 166 6.67 12.31 5.12
CA TYR A 166 5.89 11.30 5.82
C TYR A 166 6.74 10.06 6.05
N ILE A 167 6.58 9.45 7.23
CA ILE A 167 7.33 8.25 7.64
C ILE A 167 6.44 7.30 8.43
N ALA A 168 6.61 5.99 8.25
CA ALA A 168 5.94 5.00 9.07
C ALA A 168 6.41 5.11 10.53
N GLU A 169 5.50 4.92 11.49
CA GLU A 169 5.80 5.01 12.92
C GLU A 169 7.00 4.12 13.31
N LYS A 170 7.03 2.89 12.81
CA LYS A 170 8.14 1.94 13.05
C LYS A 170 9.52 2.42 12.57
N ASN A 171 9.57 3.41 11.69
CA ASN A 171 10.80 3.97 11.12
C ASN A 171 11.17 5.33 11.69
N LYS A 172 10.37 5.92 12.59
CA LYS A 172 10.62 7.26 13.17
C LYS A 172 11.98 7.38 13.85
N TRP A 173 12.49 6.29 14.42
CA TRP A 173 13.82 6.28 15.03
C TRP A 173 14.95 6.73 14.07
N ARG A 174 14.73 6.60 12.77
CA ARG A 174 15.65 7.08 11.74
C ARG A 174 15.79 8.60 11.72
N LEU A 175 14.75 9.32 12.14
CA LEU A 175 14.81 10.78 12.26
C LEU A 175 15.74 11.20 13.41
N GLU A 176 15.84 10.39 14.48
CA GLU A 176 16.70 10.64 15.63
C GLU A 176 18.19 10.63 15.25
N GLU A 177 18.57 9.92 14.18
CA GLU A 177 19.95 9.91 13.68
C GLU A 177 20.45 11.28 13.20
N PHE A 178 19.56 12.24 12.98
CA PHE A 178 19.86 13.60 12.56
C PHE A 178 19.94 14.57 13.75
N TYR A 179 19.38 14.22 14.89
CA TYR A 179 19.58 14.94 16.14
C TYR A 179 20.89 14.47 16.79
N ASP A 180 21.55 15.33 17.50
CA ASP A 180 22.77 14.98 18.27
C ASP A 180 22.46 14.67 19.68
#